data_1770d70756ef1a9b517a0045b16eb5c1
#
_entry.id   1770d70756ef1a9b517a0045b16eb5c1
#
_cell.length_a   1.000
_cell.length_b   1.000
_cell.length_c   1.000
_cell.angle_alpha   90.00
_cell.angle_beta   90.00
_cell.angle_gamma   90.00
#
_symmetry.space_group_name_H-M   'P 1'
#
loop_
_entity.id
_entity.type
_entity.pdbx_description
1 polymer ?
#
loop_
_entity_poly.entity_id
_entity_poly.type
_entity_poly.pdbx_seq_one_letter_code
_entity_poly.pdbx_strand_id
1 'polypeptide(L)'
;MRTLRASGRAAVGLDVIPGPFTSEIGSIADRGCVARRLDGADTVFHAATLHKPHVATHPRAAFVETNVMGTLVLLEAATRAGVRAFVMTSTTSAFGDALKPPPGAPAAWIDESVAPAPKNIYGVTKTAAEDLCRLFHRNEGLATIVLRTSRFFPEEDDDPEARAAYADDNAKANEYLFRRVAIEDVVDAHLAAAERAPAIGFARYIISATTPFLREDCARLRTDAPAVVSLRAPGWRDEYARRGWRMFASIDRVYDNALARRDLGWRPKWDFAAIVKRLGETGDIRGPLAREIGAKGYHAERFEGAPYPVAGS
;
A
#
# COMPACT_ATOMS: atom_id res chain seq x y z
N MET A 1 5.97 -13.24 -4.39
CA MET A 1 6.23 -14.54 -5.08
C MET A 1 7.33 -14.45 -6.13
N ARG A 2 7.22 -13.60 -7.19
CA ARG A 2 8.26 -13.49 -8.26
C ARG A 2 9.65 -13.28 -7.68
N THR A 3 9.81 -12.26 -6.85
CA THR A 3 11.10 -11.91 -6.23
C THR A 3 11.67 -13.02 -5.34
N LEU A 4 10.81 -13.69 -4.55
CA LEU A 4 11.24 -14.83 -3.72
C LEU A 4 11.76 -15.98 -4.58
N ARG A 5 11.01 -16.37 -5.63
CA ARG A 5 11.45 -17.43 -6.53
C ARG A 5 12.71 -17.06 -7.31
N ALA A 6 12.80 -15.81 -7.80
CA ALA A 6 14.01 -15.33 -8.49
C ALA A 6 15.25 -15.33 -7.60
N SER A 7 15.08 -15.17 -6.27
CA SER A 7 16.18 -15.27 -5.29
C SER A 7 16.43 -16.70 -4.78
N GLY A 8 15.81 -17.72 -5.38
CA GLY A 8 15.98 -19.12 -4.98
C GLY A 8 15.28 -19.51 -3.67
N ARG A 9 14.44 -18.64 -3.10
CA ARG A 9 13.71 -18.93 -1.87
C ARG A 9 12.47 -19.78 -2.16
N ALA A 10 12.28 -20.86 -1.42
CA ALA A 10 11.05 -21.63 -1.46
C ALA A 10 9.88 -20.75 -1.03
N ALA A 11 8.83 -20.71 -1.84
CA ALA A 11 7.66 -19.90 -1.55
C ALA A 11 6.38 -20.57 -2.08
N VAL A 12 5.38 -20.68 -1.21
CA VAL A 12 4.07 -21.25 -1.46
C VAL A 12 3.03 -20.14 -1.49
N GLY A 13 2.17 -20.14 -2.51
CA GLY A 13 1.07 -19.17 -2.64
C GLY A 13 -0.27 -19.82 -2.33
N LEU A 14 -1.03 -19.25 -1.42
CA LEU A 14 -2.43 -19.54 -1.15
C LEU A 14 -3.29 -18.39 -1.66
N ASP A 15 -4.25 -18.67 -2.52
CA ASP A 15 -5.18 -17.69 -3.06
C ASP A 15 -6.53 -18.36 -3.37
N VAL A 16 -7.61 -17.59 -3.36
CA VAL A 16 -8.94 -18.06 -3.80
C VAL A 16 -9.05 -18.13 -5.32
N ILE A 17 -8.12 -17.52 -6.06
CA ILE A 17 -8.09 -17.47 -7.52
C ILE A 17 -6.88 -18.26 -8.04
N PRO A 18 -7.05 -19.10 -9.08
CA PRO A 18 -5.93 -19.75 -9.73
C PRO A 18 -5.01 -18.73 -10.40
N GLY A 19 -3.71 -18.99 -10.36
CA GLY A 19 -2.72 -18.12 -10.97
C GLY A 19 -1.33 -18.75 -11.01
N PRO A 20 -0.36 -18.12 -11.69
CA PRO A 20 0.98 -18.70 -11.89
C PRO A 20 1.79 -18.84 -10.60
N PHE A 21 1.31 -18.22 -9.52
CA PHE A 21 1.93 -18.26 -8.19
C PHE A 21 1.01 -18.85 -7.10
N THR A 22 -0.18 -19.32 -7.47
CA THR A 22 -1.10 -20.04 -6.58
C THR A 22 -0.70 -21.50 -6.55
N SER A 23 -0.20 -21.96 -5.41
CA SER A 23 0.15 -23.36 -5.17
C SER A 23 -1.04 -24.16 -4.65
N GLU A 24 -1.96 -23.49 -3.96
CA GLU A 24 -3.23 -24.04 -3.50
C GLU A 24 -4.33 -22.99 -3.65
N ILE A 25 -5.47 -23.44 -4.18
CA ILE A 25 -6.68 -22.62 -4.24
C ILE A 25 -7.44 -22.85 -2.95
N GLY A 26 -7.62 -21.80 -2.14
CA GLY A 26 -8.30 -21.87 -0.86
C GLY A 26 -8.41 -20.53 -0.16
N SER A 27 -9.32 -20.46 0.81
CA SER A 27 -9.52 -19.26 1.63
C SER A 27 -8.59 -19.25 2.83
N ILE A 28 -8.09 -18.06 3.18
CA ILE A 28 -7.37 -17.83 4.44
C ILE A 28 -8.27 -18.01 5.68
N ALA A 29 -9.60 -18.02 5.52
CA ALA A 29 -10.55 -18.34 6.57
C ALA A 29 -10.73 -19.86 6.78
N ASP A 30 -10.24 -20.70 5.87
CA ASP A 30 -10.26 -22.16 6.02
C ASP A 30 -9.08 -22.64 6.89
N ARG A 31 -9.38 -23.01 8.12
CA ARG A 31 -8.40 -23.47 9.13
C ARG A 31 -7.57 -24.67 8.65
N GLY A 32 -8.20 -25.62 7.95
CA GLY A 32 -7.54 -26.82 7.47
C GLY A 32 -6.56 -26.51 6.33
N CYS A 33 -6.98 -25.68 5.38
CA CYS A 33 -6.15 -25.22 4.29
C CYS A 33 -4.94 -24.42 4.81
N VAL A 34 -5.15 -23.45 5.68
CA VAL A 34 -4.10 -22.62 6.26
C VAL A 34 -3.10 -23.45 7.07
N ALA A 35 -3.58 -24.37 7.93
CA ALA A 35 -2.70 -25.21 8.74
C ALA A 35 -1.74 -26.06 7.89
N ARG A 36 -2.25 -26.68 6.82
CA ARG A 36 -1.41 -27.46 5.89
C ARG A 36 -0.33 -26.61 5.21
N ARG A 37 -0.61 -25.33 4.93
CA ARG A 37 0.32 -24.44 4.20
C ARG A 37 1.33 -23.77 5.10
N LEU A 38 1.07 -23.67 6.38
CA LEU A 38 2.01 -23.09 7.34
C LEU A 38 2.94 -24.14 7.98
N ASP A 39 2.72 -25.43 7.73
CA ASP A 39 3.63 -26.47 8.16
C ASP A 39 5.02 -26.28 7.53
N GLY A 40 6.04 -26.09 8.36
CA GLY A 40 7.42 -25.78 7.96
C GLY A 40 7.65 -24.38 7.39
N ALA A 41 6.66 -23.48 7.46
CA ALA A 41 6.83 -22.10 7.03
C ALA A 41 7.62 -21.26 8.05
N ASP A 42 8.68 -20.61 7.62
CA ASP A 42 9.47 -19.66 8.43
C ASP A 42 8.83 -18.27 8.48
N THR A 43 8.23 -17.82 7.38
CA THR A 43 7.72 -16.46 7.22
C THR A 43 6.38 -16.45 6.51
N VAL A 44 5.46 -15.63 7.01
CA VAL A 44 4.16 -15.37 6.37
C VAL A 44 4.12 -13.95 5.82
N PHE A 45 3.83 -13.82 4.52
CA PHE A 45 3.45 -12.57 3.88
C PHE A 45 1.95 -12.56 3.65
N HIS A 46 1.22 -11.86 4.50
CA HIS A 46 -0.24 -11.81 4.45
C HIS A 46 -0.72 -10.61 3.62
N ALA A 47 -1.04 -10.87 2.34
CA ALA A 47 -1.58 -9.87 1.41
C ALA A 47 -3.05 -10.12 1.03
N ALA A 48 -3.62 -11.29 1.42
CA ALA A 48 -5.00 -11.64 1.09
C ALA A 48 -5.98 -10.71 1.81
N THR A 49 -6.92 -10.11 1.05
CA THR A 49 -7.88 -9.14 1.59
C THR A 49 -8.97 -8.83 0.56
N LEU A 50 -10.17 -8.50 1.00
CA LEU A 50 -11.09 -7.69 0.20
C LEU A 50 -10.66 -6.23 0.31
N HIS A 51 -10.51 -5.56 -0.83
CA HIS A 51 -9.99 -4.20 -0.98
C HIS A 51 -11.10 -3.14 -1.08
N LYS A 52 -10.71 -1.85 -1.07
CA LYS A 52 -11.62 -0.72 -1.34
C LYS A 52 -12.49 -0.92 -2.59
N PRO A 53 -11.97 -1.39 -3.74
CA PRO A 53 -12.79 -1.66 -4.93
C PRO A 53 -13.96 -2.62 -4.73
N HIS A 54 -13.89 -3.52 -3.74
CA HIS A 54 -14.94 -4.48 -3.42
C HIS A 54 -16.07 -3.92 -2.56
N VAL A 55 -15.91 -2.70 -2.00
CA VAL A 55 -16.91 -2.12 -1.06
C VAL A 55 -18.29 -1.97 -1.68
N ALA A 56 -18.36 -1.66 -2.98
CA ALA A 56 -19.62 -1.53 -3.68
C ALA A 56 -20.26 -2.86 -4.14
N THR A 57 -19.48 -3.95 -4.17
CA THR A 57 -19.91 -5.22 -4.79
C THR A 57 -20.02 -6.38 -3.81
N HIS A 58 -19.45 -6.26 -2.63
CA HIS A 58 -19.43 -7.34 -1.63
C HIS A 58 -20.18 -6.93 -0.35
N PRO A 59 -20.90 -7.85 0.31
CA PRO A 59 -21.54 -7.56 1.58
C PRO A 59 -20.48 -7.30 2.67
N ARG A 60 -20.83 -6.46 3.64
CA ARG A 60 -19.92 -6.13 4.76
C ARG A 60 -19.43 -7.35 5.53
N ALA A 61 -20.26 -8.37 5.66
CA ALA A 61 -19.90 -9.64 6.30
C ALA A 61 -18.70 -10.33 5.61
N ALA A 62 -18.62 -10.29 4.29
CA ALA A 62 -17.49 -10.85 3.56
C ALA A 62 -16.17 -10.16 3.89
N PHE A 63 -16.17 -8.84 4.15
CA PHE A 63 -14.99 -8.12 4.63
C PHE A 63 -14.57 -8.59 6.03
N VAL A 64 -15.52 -8.81 6.94
CA VAL A 64 -15.23 -9.33 8.28
C VAL A 64 -14.67 -10.75 8.18
N GLU A 65 -15.31 -11.62 7.41
CA GLU A 65 -14.88 -13.00 7.20
C GLU A 65 -13.47 -13.07 6.60
N THR A 66 -13.21 -12.34 5.52
CA THR A 66 -11.90 -12.38 4.84
C THR A 66 -10.83 -11.63 5.63
N ASN A 67 -11.08 -10.37 5.97
CA ASN A 67 -10.02 -9.50 6.47
C ASN A 67 -9.76 -9.69 7.97
N VAL A 68 -10.78 -10.03 8.76
CA VAL A 68 -10.64 -10.19 10.21
C VAL A 68 -10.48 -11.66 10.57
N MET A 69 -11.48 -12.50 10.23
CA MET A 69 -11.43 -13.93 10.55
C MET A 69 -10.29 -14.64 9.83
N GLY A 70 -10.07 -14.35 8.54
CA GLY A 70 -8.94 -14.88 7.79
C GLY A 70 -7.59 -14.50 8.40
N THR A 71 -7.43 -13.24 8.86
CA THR A 71 -6.21 -12.82 9.58
C THR A 71 -6.06 -13.57 10.91
N LEU A 72 -7.14 -13.73 11.67
CA LEU A 72 -7.11 -14.49 12.92
C LEU A 72 -6.66 -15.95 12.69
N VAL A 73 -7.24 -16.61 11.70
CA VAL A 73 -6.89 -18.01 11.34
C VAL A 73 -5.40 -18.11 10.96
N LEU A 74 -4.89 -17.16 10.17
CA LEU A 74 -3.47 -17.11 9.80
C LEU A 74 -2.57 -16.91 11.02
N LEU A 75 -2.90 -15.99 11.93
CA LEU A 75 -2.12 -15.71 13.13
C LEU A 75 -2.08 -16.91 14.08
N GLU A 76 -3.24 -17.55 14.33
CA GLU A 76 -3.31 -18.77 15.15
C GLU A 76 -2.48 -19.92 14.55
N ALA A 77 -2.56 -20.11 13.24
CA ALA A 77 -1.78 -21.14 12.57
C ALA A 77 -0.29 -20.82 12.53
N ALA A 78 0.08 -19.54 12.31
CA ALA A 78 1.47 -19.09 12.34
C ALA A 78 2.11 -19.29 13.71
N THR A 79 1.38 -18.98 14.78
CA THR A 79 1.82 -19.23 16.16
C THR A 79 2.07 -20.71 16.40
N ARG A 80 1.10 -21.59 16.05
CA ARG A 80 1.24 -23.04 16.20
C ARG A 80 2.39 -23.64 15.40
N ALA A 81 2.65 -23.11 14.21
CA ALA A 81 3.75 -23.54 13.33
C ALA A 81 5.11 -22.98 13.73
N GLY A 82 5.20 -22.10 14.73
CA GLY A 82 6.45 -21.47 15.13
C GLY A 82 7.02 -20.52 14.08
N VAL A 83 6.16 -19.86 13.31
CA VAL A 83 6.57 -18.89 12.29
C VAL A 83 7.41 -17.78 12.93
N ARG A 84 8.58 -17.49 12.37
CA ARG A 84 9.53 -16.51 12.87
C ARG A 84 9.12 -15.07 12.60
N ALA A 85 8.44 -14.82 11.46
CA ALA A 85 8.02 -13.49 11.05
C ALA A 85 6.66 -13.51 10.34
N PHE A 86 5.75 -12.64 10.76
CA PHE A 86 4.47 -12.40 10.12
C PHE A 86 4.41 -10.97 9.61
N VAL A 87 4.35 -10.77 8.28
CA VAL A 87 4.29 -9.45 7.66
C VAL A 87 2.93 -9.25 7.02
N MET A 88 2.16 -8.31 7.56
CA MET A 88 0.82 -7.98 7.06
C MET A 88 0.85 -6.77 6.14
N THR A 89 0.38 -6.93 4.91
CA THR A 89 0.08 -5.79 4.03
C THR A 89 -1.20 -5.12 4.51
N SER A 90 -1.08 -3.92 5.05
CA SER A 90 -2.19 -3.04 5.41
C SER A 90 -2.27 -1.86 4.44
N THR A 91 -2.96 -0.80 4.82
CA THR A 91 -3.33 0.29 3.93
C THR A 91 -3.31 1.64 4.62
N THR A 92 -2.96 2.69 3.91
CA THR A 92 -3.18 4.07 4.37
C THR A 92 -4.67 4.47 4.42
N SER A 93 -5.58 3.66 3.86
CA SER A 93 -7.03 3.86 4.05
C SER A 93 -7.49 3.72 5.50
N ALA A 94 -6.67 3.11 6.37
CA ALA A 94 -6.89 3.07 7.82
C ALA A 94 -6.98 4.48 8.44
N PHE A 95 -6.25 5.46 7.90
CA PHE A 95 -6.29 6.84 8.38
C PHE A 95 -7.60 7.58 8.07
N GLY A 96 -8.31 7.19 7.01
CA GLY A 96 -9.67 7.65 6.70
C GLY A 96 -9.84 9.17 6.73
N ASP A 97 -10.63 9.68 7.70
CA ASP A 97 -10.92 11.11 7.83
C ASP A 97 -9.71 11.97 8.21
N ALA A 98 -8.72 11.39 8.89
CA ALA A 98 -7.48 12.11 9.20
C ALA A 98 -6.70 12.57 7.95
N LEU A 99 -7.00 12.01 6.77
CA LEU A 99 -6.39 12.38 5.50
C LEU A 99 -6.99 13.64 4.87
N LYS A 100 -8.13 14.14 5.36
CA LYS A 100 -8.85 15.27 4.78
C LYS A 100 -8.92 16.42 5.78
N PRO A 101 -7.91 17.30 5.83
CA PRO A 101 -7.98 18.48 6.69
C PRO A 101 -9.15 19.38 6.23
N PRO A 102 -9.80 20.09 7.17
CA PRO A 102 -10.90 21.00 6.85
C PRO A 102 -10.44 22.12 5.91
N PRO A 103 -11.38 22.80 5.23
CA PRO A 103 -11.05 23.97 4.41
C PRO A 103 -10.24 25.01 5.20
N GLY A 104 -9.20 25.57 4.59
CA GLY A 104 -8.31 26.56 5.21
C GLY A 104 -7.24 26.00 6.13
N ALA A 105 -7.31 24.72 6.53
CA ALA A 105 -6.25 24.09 7.31
C ALA A 105 -5.05 23.69 6.43
N PRO A 106 -3.83 23.60 7.00
CA PRO A 106 -2.66 23.03 6.33
C PRO A 106 -2.89 21.60 5.83
N ALA A 107 -2.06 21.13 4.93
CA ALA A 107 -2.00 19.72 4.55
C ALA A 107 -1.72 18.85 5.80
N ALA A 108 -2.38 17.70 5.88
CA ALA A 108 -2.15 16.76 6.96
C ALA A 108 -0.78 16.09 6.81
N TRP A 109 0.06 16.17 7.83
CA TRP A 109 1.29 15.38 7.90
C TRP A 109 0.99 14.07 8.61
N ILE A 110 1.07 12.99 7.86
CA ILE A 110 0.65 11.65 8.31
C ILE A 110 1.89 10.82 8.60
N ASP A 111 2.11 10.54 9.87
CA ASP A 111 3.05 9.55 10.39
C ASP A 111 2.30 8.46 11.18
N GLU A 112 3.03 7.51 11.74
CA GLU A 112 2.44 6.36 12.45
C GLU A 112 1.72 6.73 13.76
N SER A 113 1.93 7.93 14.29
CA SER A 113 1.25 8.44 15.50
C SER A 113 -0.19 8.90 15.24
N VAL A 114 -0.54 9.13 13.95
CA VAL A 114 -1.90 9.55 13.58
C VAL A 114 -2.88 8.42 13.84
N ALA A 115 -3.89 8.69 14.64
CA ALA A 115 -4.93 7.73 14.98
C ALA A 115 -5.76 7.33 13.74
N PRO A 116 -6.03 6.04 13.54
CA PRO A 116 -6.94 5.58 12.48
C PRO A 116 -8.35 6.16 12.65
N ALA A 117 -8.94 6.61 11.54
CA ALA A 117 -10.33 7.09 11.45
C ALA A 117 -10.98 6.57 10.16
N PRO A 118 -11.12 5.24 9.98
CA PRO A 118 -11.51 4.63 8.71
C PRO A 118 -12.93 5.02 8.29
N LYS A 119 -13.13 5.27 6.99
CA LYS A 119 -14.42 5.75 6.41
C LYS A 119 -15.36 4.63 5.97
N ASN A 120 -14.86 3.43 5.75
CA ASN A 120 -15.62 2.32 5.18
C ASN A 120 -15.21 0.98 5.79
N ILE A 121 -15.99 -0.06 5.47
CA ILE A 121 -15.77 -1.41 5.99
C ILE A 121 -14.39 -1.96 5.70
N TYR A 122 -13.77 -1.60 4.56
CA TYR A 122 -12.41 -2.01 4.24
C TYR A 122 -11.41 -1.45 5.26
N GLY A 123 -11.43 -0.15 5.49
CA GLY A 123 -10.54 0.49 6.46
C GLY A 123 -10.75 -0.05 7.89
N VAL A 124 -12.02 -0.21 8.32
CA VAL A 124 -12.39 -0.77 9.63
C VAL A 124 -11.82 -2.17 9.81
N THR A 125 -12.04 -3.07 8.85
CA THR A 125 -11.57 -4.46 8.94
C THR A 125 -10.05 -4.58 8.86
N LYS A 126 -9.37 -3.70 8.10
CA LYS A 126 -7.90 -3.66 8.08
C LYS A 126 -7.34 -3.18 9.43
N THR A 127 -7.94 -2.18 10.06
CA THR A 127 -7.54 -1.70 11.40
C THR A 127 -7.73 -2.79 12.46
N ALA A 128 -8.87 -3.52 12.42
CA ALA A 128 -9.11 -4.64 13.32
C ALA A 128 -8.05 -5.75 13.13
N ALA A 129 -7.69 -6.07 11.88
CA ALA A 129 -6.64 -7.04 11.59
C ALA A 129 -5.25 -6.60 12.09
N GLU A 130 -4.92 -5.31 12.02
CA GLU A 130 -3.70 -4.74 12.63
C GLU A 130 -3.67 -4.92 14.15
N ASP A 131 -4.83 -4.75 14.81
CA ASP A 131 -4.93 -4.94 16.27
C ASP A 131 -4.81 -6.42 16.66
N LEU A 132 -5.29 -7.36 15.83
CA LEU A 132 -5.03 -8.79 16.00
C LEU A 132 -3.51 -9.08 15.93
N CYS A 133 -2.79 -8.53 14.95
CA CYS A 133 -1.34 -8.69 14.88
C CYS A 133 -0.65 -8.22 16.19
N ARG A 134 -1.05 -7.06 16.72
CA ARG A 134 -0.52 -6.56 17.99
C ARG A 134 -0.86 -7.47 19.17
N LEU A 135 -2.09 -8.01 19.21
CA LEU A 135 -2.54 -8.93 20.25
C LEU A 135 -1.69 -10.20 20.27
N PHE A 136 -1.47 -10.82 19.10
CA PHE A 136 -0.69 -12.05 18.98
C PHE A 136 0.79 -11.84 19.34
N HIS A 137 1.36 -10.70 18.96
CA HIS A 137 2.71 -10.35 19.42
C HIS A 137 2.77 -10.27 20.95
N ARG A 138 1.85 -9.53 21.57
CA ARG A 138 1.84 -9.32 23.01
C ARG A 138 1.62 -10.58 23.82
N ASN A 139 0.70 -11.44 23.37
CA ASN A 139 0.26 -12.62 24.14
C ASN A 139 1.05 -13.89 23.80
N GLU A 140 1.43 -14.05 22.53
CA GLU A 140 2.02 -15.27 21.99
C GLU A 140 3.48 -15.09 21.56
N GLY A 141 4.00 -13.86 21.58
CA GLY A 141 5.37 -13.57 21.16
C GLY A 141 5.61 -13.61 19.65
N LEU A 142 4.56 -13.80 18.82
CA LEU A 142 4.71 -13.83 17.36
C LEU A 142 5.21 -12.48 16.85
N ALA A 143 6.36 -12.45 16.19
CA ALA A 143 6.88 -11.23 15.59
C ALA A 143 6.03 -10.80 14.39
N THR A 144 5.34 -9.66 14.50
CA THR A 144 4.38 -9.19 13.50
C THR A 144 4.66 -7.76 13.08
N ILE A 145 4.86 -7.55 11.79
CA ILE A 145 5.05 -6.21 11.19
C ILE A 145 3.88 -5.87 10.29
N VAL A 146 3.30 -4.71 10.50
CA VAL A 146 2.18 -4.18 9.70
C VAL A 146 2.70 -3.09 8.77
N LEU A 147 2.48 -3.24 7.47
CA LEU A 147 2.87 -2.29 6.45
C LEU A 147 1.64 -1.56 5.91
N ARG A 148 1.41 -0.32 6.35
CA ARG A 148 0.37 0.57 5.82
C ARG A 148 0.82 1.13 4.49
N THR A 149 0.60 0.37 3.41
CA THR A 149 1.04 0.76 2.07
C THR A 149 0.17 1.88 1.50
N SER A 150 0.82 2.86 0.88
CA SER A 150 0.17 3.84 0.03
C SER A 150 -0.21 3.22 -1.33
N ARG A 151 -0.74 4.00 -2.28
CA ARG A 151 -1.11 3.51 -3.61
C ARG A 151 0.10 2.94 -4.36
N PHE A 152 -0.01 1.72 -4.89
CA PHE A 152 1.02 1.10 -5.74
C PHE A 152 0.46 0.34 -6.94
N PHE A 153 -0.86 0.26 -7.07
CA PHE A 153 -1.52 -0.47 -8.15
C PHE A 153 -1.59 0.36 -9.43
N PRO A 154 -1.66 -0.33 -10.59
CA PRO A 154 -1.59 0.30 -11.91
C PRO A 154 -2.95 0.87 -12.39
N GLU A 155 -4.07 0.55 -11.74
CA GLU A 155 -5.39 1.02 -12.11
C GLU A 155 -5.49 2.55 -12.03
N GLU A 156 -6.39 3.12 -12.84
CA GLU A 156 -6.71 4.55 -12.83
C GLU A 156 -7.30 5.01 -11.49
N ASP A 157 -7.30 6.33 -11.26
CA ASP A 157 -7.94 6.89 -10.08
C ASP A 157 -9.44 6.59 -10.08
N ASP A 158 -10.00 6.29 -8.92
CA ASP A 158 -11.43 6.07 -8.73
C ASP A 158 -12.24 7.39 -8.75
N ASP A 159 -11.58 8.53 -8.63
CA ASP A 159 -12.19 9.85 -8.72
C ASP A 159 -12.35 10.28 -10.19
N PRO A 160 -13.61 10.43 -10.69
CA PRO A 160 -13.87 10.84 -12.06
C PRO A 160 -13.36 12.25 -12.39
N GLU A 161 -13.35 13.18 -11.42
CA GLU A 161 -12.84 14.53 -11.61
C GLU A 161 -11.32 14.50 -11.82
N ALA A 162 -10.61 13.67 -11.04
CA ALA A 162 -9.17 13.48 -11.20
C ALA A 162 -8.84 12.88 -12.59
N ARG A 163 -9.62 11.88 -13.05
CA ARG A 163 -9.45 11.29 -14.40
C ARG A 163 -9.74 12.29 -15.53
N ALA A 164 -10.74 13.14 -15.36
CA ALA A 164 -11.05 14.19 -16.35
C ALA A 164 -9.99 15.30 -16.38
N ALA A 165 -9.37 15.59 -15.24
CA ALA A 165 -8.42 16.69 -15.10
C ALA A 165 -6.98 16.31 -15.50
N TYR A 166 -6.58 15.03 -15.38
CA TYR A 166 -5.21 14.59 -15.56
C TYR A 166 -5.13 13.30 -16.39
N ALA A 167 -4.14 13.21 -17.27
CA ALA A 167 -3.75 11.93 -17.84
C ALA A 167 -3.32 10.98 -16.70
N ASP A 168 -3.59 9.68 -16.84
CA ASP A 168 -3.36 8.68 -15.79
C ASP A 168 -1.92 8.70 -15.26
N ASP A 169 -0.92 8.63 -16.15
CA ASP A 169 0.49 8.69 -15.77
C ASP A 169 0.88 10.03 -15.14
N ASN A 170 0.24 11.15 -15.54
CA ASN A 170 0.45 12.45 -14.92
C ASN A 170 -0.06 12.48 -13.47
N ALA A 171 -1.29 11.99 -13.24
CA ALA A 171 -1.83 11.90 -11.89
C ALA A 171 -0.93 11.02 -10.99
N LYS A 172 -0.54 9.84 -11.49
CA LYS A 172 0.34 8.91 -10.76
C LYS A 172 1.72 9.50 -10.48
N ALA A 173 2.32 10.23 -11.43
CA ALA A 173 3.59 10.90 -11.20
C ALA A 173 3.49 11.95 -10.08
N ASN A 174 2.43 12.78 -10.09
CA ASN A 174 2.16 13.74 -9.01
C ASN A 174 1.98 13.06 -7.66
N GLU A 175 1.34 11.90 -7.62
CA GLU A 175 1.09 11.15 -6.38
C GLU A 175 2.39 10.66 -5.69
N TYR A 176 3.49 10.44 -6.42
CA TYR A 176 4.79 10.08 -5.84
C TYR A 176 5.35 11.14 -4.89
N LEU A 177 4.85 12.36 -4.97
CA LEU A 177 5.20 13.42 -4.02
C LEU A 177 4.69 13.15 -2.60
N PHE A 178 3.56 12.41 -2.44
CA PHE A 178 2.86 12.41 -1.16
C PHE A 178 2.04 11.15 -0.80
N ARG A 179 1.59 10.32 -1.76
CA ARG A 179 0.65 9.21 -1.49
C ARG A 179 0.81 7.96 -2.37
N ARG A 180 1.90 7.83 -3.11
CA ARG A 180 2.20 6.67 -3.96
C ARG A 180 3.54 6.04 -3.60
N VAL A 181 3.70 4.77 -3.95
CA VAL A 181 4.96 4.02 -3.84
C VAL A 181 5.07 3.07 -5.04
N ALA A 182 6.28 2.80 -5.51
CA ALA A 182 6.50 1.79 -6.54
C ALA A 182 6.35 0.37 -5.97
N ILE A 183 5.83 -0.54 -6.78
CA ILE A 183 5.68 -1.95 -6.36
C ILE A 183 7.03 -2.58 -6.00
N GLU A 184 8.10 -2.18 -6.66
CA GLU A 184 9.48 -2.57 -6.34
C GLU A 184 9.84 -2.23 -4.90
N ASP A 185 9.59 -1.00 -4.49
CA ASP A 185 9.85 -0.53 -3.13
C ASP A 185 8.92 -1.19 -2.10
N VAL A 186 7.67 -1.50 -2.49
CA VAL A 186 6.74 -2.27 -1.63
C VAL A 186 7.28 -3.66 -1.37
N VAL A 187 7.77 -4.36 -2.41
CA VAL A 187 8.37 -5.69 -2.26
C VAL A 187 9.61 -5.63 -1.38
N ASP A 188 10.51 -4.66 -1.60
CA ASP A 188 11.71 -4.48 -0.78
C ASP A 188 11.33 -4.20 0.69
N ALA A 189 10.27 -3.42 0.95
CA ALA A 189 9.77 -3.16 2.31
C ALA A 189 9.27 -4.45 3.00
N HIS A 190 8.55 -5.32 2.27
CA HIS A 190 8.09 -6.60 2.83
C HIS A 190 9.26 -7.52 3.19
N LEU A 191 10.27 -7.60 2.34
CA LEU A 191 11.47 -8.42 2.60
C LEU A 191 12.25 -7.88 3.80
N ALA A 192 12.47 -6.56 3.86
CA ALA A 192 13.12 -5.92 4.99
C ALA A 192 12.32 -6.12 6.30
N ALA A 193 11.00 -6.01 6.24
CA ALA A 193 10.12 -6.26 7.39
C ALA A 193 10.26 -7.69 7.91
N ALA A 194 10.26 -8.70 7.02
CA ALA A 194 10.41 -10.09 7.41
C ALA A 194 11.77 -10.38 8.07
N GLU A 195 12.83 -9.76 7.57
CA GLU A 195 14.18 -9.89 8.15
C GLU A 195 14.28 -9.26 9.53
N ARG A 196 13.67 -8.06 9.69
CA ARG A 196 13.77 -7.28 10.94
C ARG A 196 12.73 -7.65 11.99
N ALA A 197 11.64 -8.35 11.61
CA ALA A 197 10.53 -8.66 12.50
C ALA A 197 10.97 -9.31 13.84
N PRO A 198 11.86 -10.31 13.87
CA PRO A 198 12.26 -10.93 15.15
C PRO A 198 12.93 -9.98 16.12
N ALA A 199 13.66 -8.98 15.62
CA ALA A 199 14.35 -7.99 16.47
C ALA A 199 13.41 -6.86 16.90
N ILE A 200 12.37 -6.53 16.10
CA ILE A 200 11.43 -5.44 16.36
C ILE A 200 10.27 -5.92 17.23
N GLY A 201 9.81 -7.15 17.01
CA GLY A 201 8.62 -7.71 17.66
C GLY A 201 7.33 -7.25 16.99
N PHE A 202 6.84 -6.06 17.32
CA PHE A 202 5.66 -5.46 16.71
C PHE A 202 5.90 -4.01 16.31
N ALA A 203 5.53 -3.67 15.09
CA ALA A 203 5.44 -2.28 14.64
C ALA A 203 4.45 -2.11 13.48
N ARG A 204 3.99 -0.87 13.29
CA ARG A 204 3.26 -0.41 12.12
C ARG A 204 4.14 0.59 11.37
N TYR A 205 4.20 0.49 10.05
CA TYR A 205 5.01 1.38 9.22
C TYR A 205 4.22 1.90 8.03
N ILE A 206 4.39 3.18 7.72
CA ILE A 206 3.90 3.77 6.48
C ILE A 206 4.90 3.45 5.35
N ILE A 207 4.40 2.81 4.31
CA ILE A 207 5.18 2.48 3.11
C ILE A 207 4.68 3.36 1.96
N SER A 208 5.41 4.44 1.73
CA SER A 208 5.18 5.44 0.68
C SER A 208 6.51 5.84 0.06
N ALA A 209 6.53 6.41 -1.14
CA ALA A 209 7.72 7.06 -1.67
C ALA A 209 8.20 8.14 -0.68
N THR A 210 9.51 8.38 -0.65
CA THR A 210 10.04 9.43 0.19
C THR A 210 9.59 10.79 -0.35
N THR A 211 8.82 11.51 0.46
CA THR A 211 8.37 12.86 0.12
C THR A 211 9.54 13.84 0.15
N PRO A 212 9.60 14.80 -0.79
CA PRO A 212 10.57 15.90 -0.73
C PRO A 212 10.16 17.01 0.24
N PHE A 213 8.91 16.98 0.75
CA PHE A 213 8.35 18.05 1.55
C PHE A 213 8.80 17.98 3.01
N LEU A 214 8.71 19.12 3.69
CA LEU A 214 8.90 19.29 5.12
C LEU A 214 7.56 19.68 5.78
N ARG A 215 7.44 19.48 7.09
CA ARG A 215 6.20 19.83 7.84
C ARG A 215 5.84 21.33 7.69
N GLU A 216 6.84 22.20 7.56
CA GLU A 216 6.65 23.64 7.34
C GLU A 216 5.99 23.98 5.99
N ASP A 217 6.07 23.09 5.01
CA ASP A 217 5.46 23.28 3.69
C ASP A 217 3.94 23.07 3.70
N CYS A 218 3.40 22.42 4.72
CA CYS A 218 2.00 21.94 4.75
C CYS A 218 0.96 23.05 4.50
N ALA A 219 1.18 24.25 5.01
CA ALA A 219 0.28 25.38 4.77
C ALA A 219 0.28 25.79 3.28
N ARG A 220 1.46 25.91 2.69
CA ARG A 220 1.62 26.31 1.30
C ARG A 220 1.22 25.21 0.31
N LEU A 221 1.39 23.94 0.64
CA LEU A 221 0.92 22.82 -0.17
C LEU A 221 -0.59 22.87 -0.45
N ARG A 222 -1.38 23.47 0.46
CA ARG A 222 -2.82 23.64 0.27
C ARG A 222 -3.22 24.75 -0.68
N THR A 223 -2.35 25.72 -0.91
CA THR A 223 -2.65 26.93 -1.69
C THR A 223 -1.84 27.06 -2.98
N ASP A 224 -0.62 26.53 -3.00
CA ASP A 224 0.32 26.65 -4.12
C ASP A 224 1.32 25.49 -4.12
N ALA A 225 0.82 24.27 -4.32
CA ALA A 225 1.67 23.08 -4.39
C ALA A 225 2.74 23.17 -5.50
N PRO A 226 2.47 23.72 -6.72
CA PRO A 226 3.50 23.83 -7.76
C PRO A 226 4.73 24.61 -7.35
N ALA A 227 4.57 25.70 -6.58
CA ALA A 227 5.69 26.48 -6.09
C ALA A 227 6.51 25.72 -5.04
N VAL A 228 5.84 25.00 -4.14
CA VAL A 228 6.53 24.14 -3.15
C VAL A 228 7.30 23.01 -3.84
N VAL A 229 6.69 22.34 -4.82
CA VAL A 229 7.35 21.28 -5.60
C VAL A 229 8.57 21.83 -6.31
N SER A 230 8.49 23.02 -6.90
CA SER A 230 9.64 23.65 -7.59
C SER A 230 10.78 23.99 -6.64
N LEU A 231 10.48 24.30 -5.37
CA LEU A 231 11.47 24.56 -4.34
C LEU A 231 12.13 23.25 -3.85
N ARG A 232 11.34 22.22 -3.59
CA ARG A 232 11.78 20.98 -2.91
C ARG A 232 12.28 19.90 -3.88
N ALA A 233 11.76 19.88 -5.11
CA ALA A 233 12.10 18.89 -6.14
C ALA A 233 12.21 19.58 -7.52
N PRO A 234 13.23 20.43 -7.76
CA PRO A 234 13.41 21.12 -9.03
C PRO A 234 13.64 20.14 -10.18
N GLY A 235 13.41 20.61 -11.43
CA GLY A 235 13.70 19.83 -12.64
C GLY A 235 12.49 19.10 -13.27
N TRP A 236 11.32 19.13 -12.66
CA TRP A 236 10.12 18.49 -13.22
C TRP A 236 9.46 19.28 -14.37
N ARG A 237 9.65 20.62 -14.40
CA ARG A 237 8.88 21.52 -15.28
C ARG A 237 9.09 21.23 -16.76
N ASP A 238 10.32 21.05 -17.19
CA ASP A 238 10.65 20.82 -18.60
C ASP A 238 10.07 19.48 -19.09
N GLU A 239 10.13 18.47 -18.24
CA GLU A 239 9.61 17.15 -18.56
C GLU A 239 8.08 17.16 -18.64
N TYR A 240 7.41 17.86 -17.74
CA TYR A 240 5.95 18.04 -17.76
C TYR A 240 5.49 18.89 -18.95
N ALA A 241 6.21 19.98 -19.25
CA ALA A 241 5.90 20.85 -20.40
C ALA A 241 5.94 20.07 -21.72
N ARG A 242 6.96 19.22 -21.91
CA ARG A 242 7.09 18.38 -23.11
C ARG A 242 5.89 17.44 -23.32
N ARG A 243 5.17 17.08 -22.27
CA ARG A 243 4.03 16.15 -22.30
C ARG A 243 2.67 16.82 -22.15
N GLY A 244 2.63 18.14 -21.97
CA GLY A 244 1.41 18.83 -21.61
C GLY A 244 0.85 18.44 -20.23
N TRP A 245 1.72 17.94 -19.34
CA TRP A 245 1.35 17.53 -17.98
C TRP A 245 1.27 18.71 -17.04
N ARG A 246 0.47 18.55 -15.99
CA ARG A 246 0.25 19.56 -14.98
C ARG A 246 0.56 19.04 -13.58
N MET A 247 1.08 19.89 -12.73
CA MET A 247 1.20 19.63 -11.30
C MET A 247 -0.16 19.81 -10.62
N PHE A 248 -0.45 19.06 -9.56
CA PHE A 248 -1.59 19.32 -8.71
C PHE A 248 -1.53 20.73 -8.15
N ALA A 249 -2.65 21.45 -8.21
CA ALA A 249 -2.72 22.84 -7.69
C ALA A 249 -2.59 22.87 -6.17
N SER A 250 -3.10 21.83 -5.49
CA SER A 250 -3.02 21.68 -4.05
C SER A 250 -2.75 20.22 -3.65
N ILE A 251 -2.11 20.02 -2.50
CA ILE A 251 -1.88 18.72 -1.87
C ILE A 251 -2.46 18.79 -0.47
N ASP A 252 -3.32 17.84 -0.12
CA ASP A 252 -4.08 17.84 1.12
C ASP A 252 -3.42 17.05 2.27
N ARG A 253 -2.44 16.19 1.94
CA ARG A 253 -1.73 15.35 2.90
C ARG A 253 -0.36 14.94 2.40
N VAL A 254 0.49 14.54 3.33
CA VAL A 254 1.83 14.00 3.05
C VAL A 254 2.05 12.79 3.94
N TYR A 255 2.47 11.66 3.37
CA TYR A 255 2.88 10.48 4.14
C TYR A 255 4.38 10.54 4.46
N ASP A 256 4.70 10.39 5.74
CA ASP A 256 6.08 10.30 6.23
C ASP A 256 6.48 8.83 6.40
N ASN A 257 7.53 8.42 5.70
CA ASN A 257 8.07 7.06 5.77
C ASN A 257 9.36 6.96 6.60
N ALA A 258 9.69 8.00 7.37
CA ALA A 258 10.96 8.07 8.10
C ALA A 258 11.14 6.92 9.10
N LEU A 259 10.05 6.50 9.77
CA LEU A 259 10.06 5.41 10.73
C LEU A 259 10.43 4.07 10.04
N ALA A 260 9.80 3.75 8.92
CA ALA A 260 10.11 2.55 8.13
C ALA A 260 11.57 2.54 7.66
N ARG A 261 12.06 3.66 7.15
CA ARG A 261 13.47 3.78 6.72
C ARG A 261 14.46 3.57 7.86
N ARG A 262 14.15 4.11 9.04
CA ARG A 262 15.02 4.01 10.23
C ARG A 262 15.06 2.59 10.76
N ASP A 263 13.91 1.97 11.01
CA ASP A 263 13.80 0.73 11.77
C ASP A 263 14.03 -0.51 10.89
N LEU A 264 13.50 -0.50 9.66
CA LEU A 264 13.67 -1.60 8.71
C LEU A 264 14.99 -1.52 7.94
N GLY A 265 15.66 -0.36 7.94
CA GLY A 265 16.77 -0.12 7.01
C GLY A 265 16.33 -0.01 5.55
N TRP A 266 15.03 0.06 5.32
CA TRP A 266 14.45 0.15 3.98
C TRP A 266 14.86 1.44 3.28
N ARG A 267 15.19 1.35 1.98
CA ARG A 267 15.63 2.48 1.16
C ARG A 267 14.84 2.50 -0.15
N PRO A 268 13.67 3.18 -0.17
CA PRO A 268 12.89 3.32 -1.41
C PRO A 268 13.72 4.06 -2.46
N LYS A 269 13.63 3.59 -3.70
CA LYS A 269 14.42 4.10 -4.84
C LYS A 269 13.59 4.94 -5.79
N TRP A 270 12.27 4.85 -5.70
CA TRP A 270 11.32 5.45 -6.62
C TRP A 270 10.59 6.63 -5.95
N ASP A 271 11.33 7.71 -5.68
CA ASP A 271 10.74 8.98 -5.28
C ASP A 271 10.33 9.81 -6.52
N PHE A 272 9.74 10.98 -6.30
CA PHE A 272 9.31 11.85 -7.40
C PHE A 272 10.44 12.24 -8.35
N ALA A 273 11.63 12.53 -7.82
CA ALA A 273 12.77 12.91 -8.66
C ALA A 273 13.23 11.75 -9.54
N ALA A 274 13.28 10.53 -9.00
CA ALA A 274 13.58 9.30 -9.73
C ALA A 274 12.53 9.03 -10.83
N ILE A 275 11.26 9.26 -10.54
CA ILE A 275 10.15 9.11 -11.51
C ILE A 275 10.29 10.14 -12.65
N VAL A 276 10.56 11.39 -12.36
CA VAL A 276 10.76 12.44 -13.39
C VAL A 276 11.98 12.12 -14.27
N LYS A 277 13.09 11.72 -13.65
CA LYS A 277 14.29 11.30 -14.37
C LYS A 277 13.98 10.12 -15.31
N ARG A 278 13.35 9.07 -14.79
CA ARG A 278 12.99 7.90 -15.58
C ARG A 278 12.04 8.25 -16.72
N LEU A 279 11.06 9.11 -16.47
CA LEU A 279 10.14 9.61 -17.48
C LEU A 279 10.90 10.26 -18.66
N GLY A 280 11.93 11.08 -18.36
CA GLY A 280 12.80 11.67 -19.38
C GLY A 280 13.61 10.65 -20.16
N GLU A 281 14.07 9.59 -19.52
CA GLU A 281 14.91 8.54 -20.13
C GLU A 281 14.11 7.52 -20.94
N THR A 282 12.92 7.15 -20.49
CA THR A 282 12.18 5.99 -21.03
C THR A 282 10.78 6.31 -21.55
N GLY A 283 10.24 7.49 -21.23
CA GLY A 283 8.86 7.86 -21.53
C GLY A 283 7.82 7.15 -20.64
N ASP A 284 8.23 6.37 -19.63
CA ASP A 284 7.36 5.55 -18.80
C ASP A 284 7.72 5.72 -17.31
N ILE A 285 6.72 5.99 -16.47
CA ILE A 285 6.90 6.14 -15.02
C ILE A 285 7.05 4.80 -14.29
N ARG A 286 6.68 3.68 -14.93
CA ARG A 286 6.66 2.35 -14.33
C ARG A 286 8.04 1.73 -14.28
N GLY A 287 8.37 1.09 -13.17
CA GLY A 287 9.54 0.25 -13.03
C GLY A 287 9.44 -1.06 -13.84
N PRO A 288 10.52 -1.83 -13.90
CA PRO A 288 10.54 -3.12 -14.62
C PRO A 288 9.51 -4.12 -14.09
N LEU A 289 9.41 -4.25 -12.76
CA LEU A 289 8.46 -5.15 -12.11
C LEU A 289 7.02 -4.72 -12.35
N ALA A 290 6.72 -3.42 -12.25
CA ALA A 290 5.40 -2.88 -12.52
C ALA A 290 4.94 -3.17 -13.96
N ARG A 291 5.84 -3.06 -14.94
CA ARG A 291 5.55 -3.41 -16.34
C ARG A 291 5.31 -4.91 -16.55
N GLU A 292 6.11 -5.73 -15.90
CA GLU A 292 6.00 -7.21 -16.00
C GLU A 292 4.69 -7.71 -15.38
N ILE A 293 4.28 -7.15 -14.25
CA ILE A 293 3.05 -7.55 -13.54
C ILE A 293 1.80 -7.09 -14.30
N GLY A 294 1.83 -5.86 -14.84
CA GLY A 294 0.67 -5.22 -15.47
C GLY A 294 -0.49 -4.99 -14.49
N ALA A 295 -1.66 -4.72 -15.05
CA ALA A 295 -2.91 -4.58 -14.30
C ALA A 295 -3.70 -5.90 -14.33
N LYS A 296 -4.12 -6.38 -13.17
CA LYS A 296 -4.94 -7.62 -13.04
C LYS A 296 -6.42 -7.31 -12.88
N GLY A 297 -6.75 -6.09 -12.45
CA GLY A 297 -8.10 -5.70 -12.03
C GLY A 297 -8.48 -6.31 -10.67
N TYR A 298 -9.64 -5.89 -10.16
CA TYR A 298 -10.18 -6.34 -8.87
C TYR A 298 -11.42 -7.21 -9.02
N HIS A 299 -12.03 -7.20 -10.22
CA HIS A 299 -13.25 -7.91 -10.54
C HIS A 299 -13.09 -8.69 -11.83
N ALA A 300 -13.83 -9.79 -11.97
CA ALA A 300 -13.92 -10.55 -13.21
C ALA A 300 -14.66 -9.77 -14.30
N GLU A 301 -15.58 -8.88 -13.90
CA GLU A 301 -16.38 -8.04 -14.77
C GLU A 301 -15.69 -6.70 -15.06
N ARG A 302 -15.93 -6.14 -16.25
CA ARG A 302 -15.52 -4.78 -16.60
C ARG A 302 -16.68 -3.83 -16.33
N PHE A 303 -16.36 -2.67 -15.73
CA PHE A 303 -17.32 -1.63 -15.43
C PHE A 303 -17.20 -0.49 -16.47
N GLU A 304 -18.34 0.02 -16.95
CA GLU A 304 -18.33 1.17 -17.83
C GLU A 304 -18.00 2.46 -17.06
N GLY A 305 -17.05 3.23 -17.60
CA GLY A 305 -16.71 4.58 -17.10
C GLY A 305 -15.91 4.65 -15.81
N ALA A 306 -15.53 3.52 -15.20
CA ALA A 306 -14.69 3.50 -13.98
C ALA A 306 -13.84 2.22 -13.90
N PRO A 307 -12.67 2.24 -13.24
CA PRO A 307 -11.86 1.04 -13.03
C PRO A 307 -12.57 0.00 -12.14
N TYR A 308 -13.53 0.43 -11.32
CA TYR A 308 -14.42 -0.39 -10.48
C TYR A 308 -15.58 0.47 -9.96
N PRO A 309 -16.70 -0.14 -9.49
CA PRO A 309 -17.81 0.63 -8.96
C PRO A 309 -17.40 1.34 -7.67
N VAL A 310 -17.63 2.65 -7.61
CA VAL A 310 -17.38 3.46 -6.42
C VAL A 310 -18.68 3.52 -5.62
N ALA A 311 -18.64 3.02 -4.37
CA ALA A 311 -19.75 3.25 -3.46
C ALA A 311 -19.90 4.76 -3.26
N GLY A 312 -21.10 5.27 -3.41
CA GLY A 312 -21.41 6.68 -3.20
C GLY A 312 -20.77 7.17 -1.88
N SER A 313 -20.05 8.25 -1.99
CA SER A 313 -19.31 8.92 -0.89
C SER A 313 -20.26 9.40 0.19
#